data_0ea85ead9d2f129b0dc03e1f760df290
#
_entry.id   0ea85ead9d2f129b0dc03e1f760df290
#
_cell.length_a   1.000
_cell.length_b   1.000
_cell.length_c   1.000
_cell.angle_alpha   90.00
_cell.angle_beta   90.00
_cell.angle_gamma   90.00
#
_symmetry.space_group_name_H-M   'P 1'
#
loop_
_entity.id
_entity.type
_entity.pdbx_description
1 polymer ?
#
loop_
_entity_poly.entity_id
_entity_poly.type
_entity_poly.pdbx_seq_one_letter_code
_entity_poly.pdbx_strand_id
1 'polypeptide(L)'
;MYKRQITDGFDASNIHHVKDFLNGLDAVISAGPFSVNKNIASVASKEGIAYFDLTEDVETTDFIRGLNSKSILMPQCGLAPGAINICAAGMMEEFDSVSEVLMRVGALPRFTTNEMSYYLSWSTNGLINEYWNEADAIYEGKAVKLMPLEGAEKIVIEGESFEAFNTSGGCATMCETFEDKVENLTYKTIRYPGHLNHMKFLFNDLHLKKNKEILEKLFDKEVPRTKNDVIIFFVKVIGLIDGVLQEKTYLRKIYGDTKYSAIQLTTASGVCSVLKMFLDGKIDTNGFTKQENLSWKDFIDNKFGKVYI
;
A
#
# COMPACT_ATOMS: atom_id res chain seq x y z
N MET A 1 2.60 29.21 -12.65
CA MET A 1 2.92 30.09 -11.49
C MET A 1 3.21 29.14 -10.32
N TYR A 2 4.46 28.97 -9.91
CA TYR A 2 4.78 28.17 -8.72
C TYR A 2 4.30 28.95 -7.51
N LYS A 3 3.24 28.44 -6.85
CA LYS A 3 2.85 28.96 -5.54
C LYS A 3 4.03 28.73 -4.59
N ARG A 4 4.40 29.79 -3.87
CA ARG A 4 5.50 29.78 -2.91
C ARG A 4 5.23 28.70 -1.86
N GLN A 5 6.13 27.72 -1.74
CA GLN A 5 6.06 26.74 -0.68
C GLN A 5 6.36 27.45 0.65
N ILE A 6 5.48 27.30 1.63
CA ILE A 6 5.67 27.77 3.00
C ILE A 6 6.11 26.54 3.79
N THR A 7 7.23 26.66 4.52
CA THR A 7 7.70 25.61 5.43
C THR A 7 7.48 26.11 6.85
N ASP A 8 6.76 25.34 7.63
CA ASP A 8 6.50 25.57 9.05
C ASP A 8 6.67 24.27 9.82
N GLY A 9 7.04 24.38 11.10
CA GLY A 9 7.24 23.25 12.00
C GLY A 9 6.21 23.26 13.10
N PHE A 10 5.52 22.13 13.31
CA PHE A 10 4.57 21.97 14.40
C PHE A 10 4.61 20.55 14.96
N ASP A 11 4.13 20.38 16.19
CA ASP A 11 3.98 19.06 16.80
C ASP A 11 2.63 18.45 16.42
N ALA A 12 2.68 17.47 15.52
CA ALA A 12 1.50 16.76 15.02
C ALA A 12 0.86 15.81 16.09
N SER A 13 1.52 15.58 17.21
CA SER A 13 0.90 14.89 18.36
C SER A 13 -0.04 15.81 19.15
N ASN A 14 0.10 17.12 19.01
CA ASN A 14 -0.74 18.13 19.65
C ASN A 14 -1.89 18.56 18.71
N ILE A 15 -3.11 18.20 19.07
CA ILE A 15 -4.31 18.47 18.25
C ILE A 15 -4.57 19.96 18.01
N HIS A 16 -4.18 20.85 18.93
CA HIS A 16 -4.31 22.29 18.77
C HIS A 16 -3.34 22.82 17.70
N HIS A 17 -2.09 22.36 17.72
CA HIS A 17 -1.12 22.71 16.68
C HIS A 17 -1.55 22.20 15.30
N VAL A 18 -2.11 20.97 15.23
CA VAL A 18 -2.68 20.44 13.99
C VAL A 18 -3.82 21.34 13.50
N LYS A 19 -4.72 21.76 14.39
CA LYS A 19 -5.85 22.63 14.01
C LYS A 19 -5.38 23.99 13.46
N ASP A 20 -4.43 24.62 14.14
CA ASP A 20 -3.89 25.91 13.71
C ASP A 20 -3.21 25.78 12.35
N PHE A 21 -2.43 24.70 12.14
CA PHE A 21 -1.74 24.45 10.87
C PHE A 21 -2.68 24.15 9.71
N LEU A 22 -3.76 23.40 9.93
CA LEU A 22 -4.72 23.04 8.87
C LEU A 22 -5.71 24.14 8.53
N ASN A 23 -5.79 25.19 9.32
CA ASN A 23 -6.77 26.27 9.13
C ASN A 23 -6.66 26.91 7.73
N GLY A 24 -7.78 26.91 7.00
CA GLY A 24 -7.87 27.49 5.66
C GLY A 24 -7.28 26.64 4.53
N LEU A 25 -6.97 25.39 4.79
CA LEU A 25 -6.56 24.42 3.75
C LEU A 25 -7.76 23.69 3.16
N ASP A 26 -7.69 23.36 1.87
CA ASP A 26 -8.70 22.54 1.17
C ASP A 26 -8.45 21.04 1.36
N ALA A 27 -7.18 20.64 1.47
CA ALA A 27 -6.77 19.24 1.58
C ALA A 27 -5.46 19.08 2.36
N VAL A 28 -5.29 17.94 3.01
CA VAL A 28 -4.07 17.52 3.70
C VAL A 28 -3.63 16.11 3.28
N ILE A 29 -2.34 15.94 3.03
CA ILE A 29 -1.69 14.64 2.93
C ILE A 29 -0.88 14.41 4.21
N SER A 30 -1.20 13.37 4.96
CA SER A 30 -0.35 12.90 6.05
C SER A 30 0.66 11.88 5.53
N ALA A 31 1.93 12.27 5.50
CA ALA A 31 3.05 11.40 5.16
C ALA A 31 3.97 11.15 6.37
N GLY A 32 3.47 11.37 7.56
CA GLY A 32 4.14 11.11 8.83
C GLY A 32 3.92 9.67 9.33
N PRO A 33 4.45 9.37 10.53
CA PRO A 33 4.17 8.10 11.20
C PRO A 33 2.67 7.93 11.47
N PHE A 34 2.16 6.70 11.40
CA PHE A 34 0.73 6.42 11.61
C PHE A 34 0.20 6.90 12.98
N SER A 35 1.07 7.04 13.98
CA SER A 35 0.71 7.56 15.31
C SER A 35 0.13 8.97 15.32
N VAL A 36 0.42 9.81 14.32
CA VAL A 36 -0.12 11.18 14.21
C VAL A 36 -1.35 11.27 13.31
N ASN A 37 -1.62 10.25 12.49
CA ASN A 37 -2.70 10.25 11.52
C ASN A 37 -4.08 10.43 12.15
N LYS A 38 -4.34 9.80 13.31
CA LYS A 38 -5.62 9.93 14.02
C LYS A 38 -5.92 11.39 14.39
N ASN A 39 -4.93 12.15 14.84
CA ASN A 39 -5.08 13.58 15.17
C ASN A 39 -5.36 14.41 13.94
N ILE A 40 -4.58 14.22 12.88
CA ILE A 40 -4.71 14.97 11.62
C ILE A 40 -6.08 14.69 10.99
N ALA A 41 -6.48 13.41 10.89
CA ALA A 41 -7.78 13.00 10.35
C ALA A 41 -8.95 13.55 11.17
N SER A 42 -8.83 13.56 12.52
CA SER A 42 -9.86 14.11 13.41
C SER A 42 -10.08 15.61 13.19
N VAL A 43 -9.00 16.37 13.01
CA VAL A 43 -9.10 17.81 12.73
C VAL A 43 -9.65 18.02 11.32
N ALA A 44 -9.11 17.33 10.31
CA ALA A 44 -9.56 17.45 8.93
C ALA A 44 -11.06 17.13 8.79
N SER A 45 -11.54 16.06 9.45
CA SER A 45 -12.96 15.69 9.49
C SER A 45 -13.84 16.80 10.04
N LYS A 46 -13.44 17.43 11.16
CA LYS A 46 -14.23 18.49 11.82
C LYS A 46 -14.26 19.79 11.03
N GLU A 47 -13.13 20.14 10.42
CA GLU A 47 -12.99 21.39 9.65
C GLU A 47 -13.44 21.24 8.18
N GLY A 48 -13.85 20.03 7.74
CA GLY A 48 -14.29 19.77 6.37
C GLY A 48 -13.16 19.77 5.35
N ILE A 49 -11.94 19.46 5.78
CA ILE A 49 -10.73 19.41 4.95
C ILE A 49 -10.58 17.98 4.39
N ALA A 50 -10.28 17.86 3.11
CA ALA A 50 -10.00 16.55 2.49
C ALA A 50 -8.74 15.93 3.09
N TYR A 51 -8.81 14.66 3.52
CA TYR A 51 -7.72 13.94 4.17
C TYR A 51 -7.25 12.75 3.35
N PHE A 52 -5.93 12.63 3.21
CA PHE A 52 -5.26 11.51 2.54
C PHE A 52 -4.05 11.06 3.37
N ASP A 53 -3.78 9.76 3.43
CA ASP A 53 -2.56 9.24 4.04
C ASP A 53 -2.00 8.00 3.33
N LEU A 54 -0.93 7.44 3.87
CA LEU A 54 -0.18 6.30 3.33
C LEU A 54 -0.20 5.10 4.28
N THR A 55 -1.06 5.10 5.30
CA THR A 55 -1.01 4.09 6.36
C THR A 55 -1.44 2.71 5.89
N GLU A 56 -0.75 1.68 6.36
CA GLU A 56 -1.18 0.28 6.30
C GLU A 56 -1.80 -0.19 7.63
N ASP A 57 -1.83 0.69 8.65
CA ASP A 57 -2.29 0.35 9.99
C ASP A 57 -3.82 0.23 10.06
N VAL A 58 -4.29 -0.98 10.39
CA VAL A 58 -5.72 -1.31 10.44
C VAL A 58 -6.45 -0.48 11.50
N GLU A 59 -5.87 -0.34 12.70
CA GLU A 59 -6.49 0.41 13.79
C GLU A 59 -6.68 1.91 13.43
N THR A 60 -5.69 2.50 12.76
CA THR A 60 -5.79 3.87 12.26
C THR A 60 -6.86 4.00 11.18
N THR A 61 -6.94 3.04 10.26
CA THR A 61 -7.94 3.01 9.19
C THR A 61 -9.36 2.90 9.78
N ASP A 62 -9.58 2.01 10.73
CA ASP A 62 -10.88 1.84 11.39
C ASP A 62 -11.28 3.08 12.19
N PHE A 63 -10.32 3.73 12.86
CA PHE A 63 -10.57 5.00 13.53
C PHE A 63 -11.04 6.07 12.52
N ILE A 64 -10.36 6.22 11.37
CA ILE A 64 -10.73 7.19 10.33
C ILE A 64 -12.10 6.87 9.75
N ARG A 65 -12.43 5.58 9.55
CA ARG A 65 -13.74 5.12 9.09
C ARG A 65 -14.88 5.57 10.01
N GLY A 66 -14.64 5.59 11.31
CA GLY A 66 -15.61 6.03 12.32
C GLY A 66 -15.85 7.55 12.38
N LEU A 67 -15.05 8.35 11.67
CA LEU A 67 -15.20 9.80 11.68
C LEU A 67 -16.34 10.25 10.76
N ASN A 68 -17.11 11.23 11.24
CA ASN A 68 -18.14 11.89 10.44
C ASN A 68 -17.53 13.12 9.76
N SER A 69 -17.47 13.14 8.43
CA SER A 69 -16.87 14.23 7.66
C SER A 69 -17.76 14.69 6.52
N LYS A 70 -17.73 16.00 6.25
CA LYS A 70 -18.36 16.62 5.08
C LYS A 70 -17.44 16.62 3.85
N SER A 71 -16.18 16.21 4.02
CA SER A 71 -15.20 16.05 2.95
C SER A 71 -14.69 14.62 2.92
N ILE A 72 -13.92 14.29 1.89
CA ILE A 72 -13.33 12.96 1.72
C ILE A 72 -12.32 12.65 2.83
N LEU A 73 -12.38 11.43 3.37
CA LEU A 73 -11.37 10.83 4.24
C LEU A 73 -10.87 9.56 3.56
N MET A 74 -9.69 9.62 3.00
CA MET A 74 -9.14 8.51 2.21
C MET A 74 -7.74 8.11 2.70
N PRO A 75 -7.65 7.20 3.68
CA PRO A 75 -6.38 6.60 4.07
C PRO A 75 -5.88 5.59 3.02
N GLN A 76 -4.69 5.03 3.22
CA GLN A 76 -4.18 3.92 2.42
C GLN A 76 -3.92 4.26 0.93
N CYS A 77 -3.50 5.50 0.61
CA CYS A 77 -3.30 5.99 -0.75
C CYS A 77 -1.87 5.80 -1.28
N GLY A 78 -1.11 4.81 -0.78
CA GLY A 78 0.27 4.56 -1.18
C GLY A 78 0.41 3.71 -2.45
N LEU A 79 1.47 2.89 -2.44
CA LEU A 79 1.71 1.87 -3.46
C LEU A 79 0.88 0.61 -3.18
N ALA A 80 1.05 0.05 -2.00
CA ALA A 80 0.35 -1.10 -1.44
C ALA A 80 0.32 -0.96 0.09
N PRO A 81 -0.82 -0.60 0.67
CA PRO A 81 -2.11 -0.37 0.03
C PRO A 81 -2.18 0.94 -0.80
N GLY A 82 -3.08 0.97 -1.78
CA GLY A 82 -3.36 2.14 -2.63
C GLY A 82 -3.39 1.80 -4.11
N ALA A 83 -2.35 2.16 -4.86
CA ALA A 83 -2.29 1.98 -6.32
C ALA A 83 -2.58 0.55 -6.78
N ILE A 84 -2.08 -0.47 -6.04
CA ILE A 84 -2.31 -1.88 -6.38
C ILE A 84 -3.80 -2.26 -6.31
N ASN A 85 -4.51 -1.70 -5.32
CA ASN A 85 -5.93 -1.97 -5.09
C ASN A 85 -6.79 -1.29 -6.17
N ILE A 86 -6.47 -0.02 -6.52
CA ILE A 86 -7.13 0.70 -7.61
C ILE A 86 -6.92 -0.02 -8.95
N CYS A 87 -5.69 -0.50 -9.21
CA CYS A 87 -5.39 -1.26 -10.42
C CYS A 87 -6.17 -2.58 -10.48
N ALA A 88 -6.16 -3.35 -9.39
CA ALA A 88 -6.87 -4.62 -9.31
C ALA A 88 -8.38 -4.44 -9.52
N ALA A 89 -9.00 -3.48 -8.83
CA ALA A 89 -10.41 -3.18 -8.99
C ALA A 89 -10.75 -2.76 -10.42
N GLY A 90 -9.97 -1.86 -11.03
CA GLY A 90 -10.19 -1.44 -12.42
C GLY A 90 -10.00 -2.57 -13.44
N MET A 91 -9.11 -3.53 -13.18
CA MET A 91 -8.98 -4.73 -14.04
C MET A 91 -10.18 -5.67 -13.87
N MET A 92 -10.72 -5.81 -12.66
CA MET A 92 -11.89 -6.65 -12.40
C MET A 92 -13.14 -6.16 -13.13
N GLU A 93 -13.30 -4.85 -13.34
CA GLU A 93 -14.42 -4.26 -14.09
C GLU A 93 -14.51 -4.75 -15.56
N GLU A 94 -13.43 -5.33 -16.09
CA GLU A 94 -13.38 -5.86 -17.45
C GLU A 94 -13.92 -7.29 -17.57
N PHE A 95 -14.38 -7.91 -16.48
CA PHE A 95 -14.86 -9.29 -16.38
C PHE A 95 -16.35 -9.34 -16.01
N ASP A 96 -17.08 -10.30 -16.58
CA ASP A 96 -18.47 -10.58 -16.20
C ASP A 96 -18.55 -11.22 -14.80
N SER A 97 -17.57 -12.07 -14.49
CA SER A 97 -17.35 -12.65 -13.16
C SER A 97 -15.87 -12.93 -12.93
N VAL A 98 -15.44 -12.76 -11.70
CA VAL A 98 -14.02 -12.91 -11.30
C VAL A 98 -13.87 -14.13 -10.40
N SER A 99 -12.99 -15.06 -10.78
CA SER A 99 -12.64 -16.20 -9.94
C SER A 99 -11.39 -15.92 -9.09
N GLU A 100 -10.37 -15.27 -9.65
CA GLU A 100 -9.12 -15.08 -8.92
C GLU A 100 -8.53 -13.68 -9.13
N VAL A 101 -8.08 -13.06 -8.02
CA VAL A 101 -7.34 -11.78 -8.02
C VAL A 101 -6.03 -11.96 -7.29
N LEU A 102 -4.91 -11.80 -8.00
CA LEU A 102 -3.56 -11.90 -7.46
C LEU A 102 -2.91 -10.51 -7.48
N MET A 103 -2.68 -9.95 -6.32
CA MET A 103 -1.91 -8.71 -6.15
C MET A 103 -0.54 -9.05 -5.56
N ARG A 104 0.54 -8.65 -6.24
CA ARG A 104 1.92 -8.94 -5.82
C ARG A 104 2.76 -7.68 -5.93
N VAL A 105 3.41 -7.27 -4.85
CA VAL A 105 4.30 -6.12 -4.86
C VAL A 105 5.65 -6.50 -4.29
N GLY A 106 6.72 -6.13 -4.99
CA GLY A 106 8.09 -6.23 -4.51
C GLY A 106 8.71 -4.85 -4.40
N ALA A 107 9.18 -4.48 -3.21
CA ALA A 107 10.11 -3.36 -3.01
C ALA A 107 11.48 -3.96 -2.73
N LEU A 108 12.34 -3.98 -3.75
CA LEU A 108 13.57 -4.77 -3.77
C LEU A 108 14.79 -3.89 -4.03
N PRO A 109 15.92 -4.14 -3.35
CA PRO A 109 17.19 -3.57 -3.80
C PRO A 109 17.51 -4.13 -5.19
N ARG A 110 18.05 -3.30 -6.09
CA ARG A 110 18.48 -3.77 -7.42
C ARG A 110 19.64 -4.75 -7.35
N PHE A 111 20.49 -4.58 -6.34
CA PHE A 111 21.66 -5.43 -6.11
C PHE A 111 21.79 -5.69 -4.62
N THR A 112 22.05 -6.93 -4.25
CA THR A 112 22.31 -7.36 -2.88
C THR A 112 23.63 -8.09 -2.81
N THR A 113 24.29 -8.01 -1.65
CA THR A 113 25.54 -8.73 -1.35
C THR A 113 25.44 -9.52 -0.06
N ASN A 114 24.27 -9.53 0.59
CA ASN A 114 24.03 -10.27 1.83
C ASN A 114 23.14 -11.50 1.58
N GLU A 115 23.25 -12.48 2.45
CA GLU A 115 22.49 -13.74 2.38
C GLU A 115 20.97 -13.51 2.49
N MET A 116 20.54 -12.46 3.22
CA MET A 116 19.14 -12.09 3.33
C MET A 116 18.56 -11.62 1.98
N SER A 117 19.40 -11.29 1.00
CA SER A 117 19.03 -10.70 -0.29
C SER A 117 18.09 -9.50 -0.15
N TYR A 118 18.33 -8.67 0.89
CA TYR A 118 17.48 -7.53 1.21
C TYR A 118 18.27 -6.36 1.79
N TYR A 119 17.90 -5.16 1.35
CA TYR A 119 18.31 -3.87 1.91
C TYR A 119 17.08 -3.05 2.22
N LEU A 120 17.11 -2.31 3.32
CA LEU A 120 16.02 -1.43 3.70
C LEU A 120 15.91 -0.26 2.72
N SER A 121 14.77 -0.11 2.09
CA SER A 121 14.42 1.03 1.22
C SER A 121 13.32 1.91 1.81
N TRP A 122 12.65 1.46 2.87
CA TRP A 122 11.54 2.13 3.53
C TRP A 122 11.52 1.89 5.06
N SER A 123 10.38 2.05 5.72
CA SER A 123 10.20 1.95 7.17
C SER A 123 10.50 0.55 7.69
N THR A 124 11.42 0.42 8.63
CA THR A 124 11.69 -0.82 9.35
C THR A 124 10.48 -1.33 10.12
N ASN A 125 9.76 -0.41 10.79
CA ASN A 125 8.56 -0.76 11.53
C ASN A 125 7.46 -1.29 10.61
N GLY A 126 7.23 -0.64 9.46
CA GLY A 126 6.28 -1.12 8.44
C GLY A 126 6.66 -2.50 7.92
N LEU A 127 7.93 -2.73 7.56
CA LEU A 127 8.41 -4.04 7.11
C LEU A 127 8.15 -5.15 8.13
N ILE A 128 8.45 -4.88 9.41
CA ILE A 128 8.23 -5.84 10.47
C ILE A 128 6.73 -6.09 10.69
N ASN A 129 5.88 -5.06 10.61
CA ASN A 129 4.43 -5.19 10.70
C ASN A 129 3.88 -6.10 9.60
N GLU A 130 4.36 -5.95 8.35
CA GLU A 130 3.97 -6.83 7.24
C GLU A 130 4.22 -8.32 7.55
N TYR A 131 5.34 -8.63 8.21
CA TYR A 131 5.75 -10.00 8.55
C TYR A 131 5.19 -10.51 9.88
N TRP A 132 4.56 -9.62 10.63
CA TRP A 132 4.04 -9.89 11.98
C TRP A 132 2.54 -10.15 12.01
N ASN A 133 1.79 -9.29 11.34
CA ASN A 133 0.34 -9.29 11.38
C ASN A 133 -0.24 -10.31 10.38
N GLU A 134 -1.43 -10.82 10.69
CA GLU A 134 -2.19 -11.66 9.77
C GLU A 134 -2.57 -10.88 8.50
N ALA A 135 -2.54 -11.58 7.36
CA ALA A 135 -2.89 -11.03 6.07
C ALA A 135 -4.37 -11.29 5.76
N ASP A 136 -5.08 -10.26 5.26
CA ASP A 136 -6.41 -10.42 4.74
C ASP A 136 -6.39 -11.10 3.37
N ALA A 137 -7.38 -11.97 3.12
CA ALA A 137 -7.59 -12.61 1.84
C ALA A 137 -9.07 -13.00 1.68
N ILE A 138 -9.47 -13.34 0.45
CA ILE A 138 -10.72 -14.06 0.17
C ILE A 138 -10.33 -15.45 -0.30
N TYR A 139 -10.94 -16.47 0.27
CA TYR A 139 -10.81 -17.86 -0.14
C TYR A 139 -12.20 -18.51 -0.24
N GLU A 140 -12.49 -19.13 -1.38
CA GLU A 140 -13.81 -19.71 -1.68
C GLU A 140 -14.98 -18.74 -1.40
N GLY A 141 -14.80 -17.48 -1.77
CA GLY A 141 -15.80 -16.42 -1.61
C GLY A 141 -15.86 -15.78 -0.22
N LYS A 142 -15.11 -16.25 0.76
CA LYS A 142 -15.16 -15.77 2.15
C LYS A 142 -13.90 -15.05 2.58
N ALA A 143 -14.08 -13.95 3.30
CA ALA A 143 -12.97 -13.25 3.93
C ALA A 143 -12.32 -14.12 5.01
N VAL A 144 -11.00 -14.27 4.91
CA VAL A 144 -10.19 -15.09 5.82
C VAL A 144 -8.92 -14.34 6.24
N LYS A 145 -8.33 -14.78 7.36
CA LYS A 145 -7.01 -14.33 7.80
C LYS A 145 -5.99 -15.42 7.49
N LEU A 146 -4.90 -15.05 6.85
CA LEU A 146 -3.77 -15.92 6.52
C LEU A 146 -2.58 -15.59 7.40
N MET A 147 -1.84 -16.61 7.79
CA MET A 147 -0.60 -16.42 8.54
C MET A 147 0.44 -15.69 7.68
N PRO A 148 1.13 -14.68 8.21
CA PRO A 148 2.24 -14.04 7.53
C PRO A 148 3.39 -15.02 7.34
N LEU A 149 4.24 -14.78 6.35
CA LEU A 149 5.38 -15.63 5.97
C LEU A 149 4.98 -17.05 5.50
N GLU A 150 3.69 -17.30 5.25
CA GLU A 150 3.19 -18.57 4.72
C GLU A 150 2.66 -18.40 3.28
N GLY A 151 2.18 -19.48 2.66
CA GLY A 151 1.64 -19.43 1.31
C GLY A 151 2.69 -19.09 0.25
N ALA A 152 3.92 -19.59 0.43
CA ALA A 152 5.03 -19.35 -0.49
C ALA A 152 4.72 -19.83 -1.91
N GLU A 153 5.03 -18.99 -2.89
CA GLU A 153 4.97 -19.33 -4.31
C GLU A 153 6.25 -18.86 -5.02
N LYS A 154 6.64 -19.59 -6.08
CA LYS A 154 7.71 -19.15 -7.00
C LYS A 154 7.09 -18.38 -8.14
N ILE A 155 7.64 -17.22 -8.44
CA ILE A 155 7.21 -16.38 -9.55
C ILE A 155 8.41 -16.05 -10.44
N VAL A 156 8.23 -16.14 -11.76
CA VAL A 156 9.27 -15.77 -12.72
C VAL A 156 8.79 -14.54 -13.48
N ILE A 157 9.58 -13.49 -13.44
CA ILE A 157 9.27 -12.20 -14.08
C ILE A 157 10.45 -11.83 -14.97
N GLU A 158 10.21 -11.72 -16.28
CA GLU A 158 11.25 -11.42 -17.28
C GLU A 158 12.50 -12.32 -17.18
N GLY A 159 12.28 -13.62 -16.88
CA GLY A 159 13.36 -14.62 -16.76
C GLY A 159 14.08 -14.62 -15.40
N GLU A 160 13.77 -13.71 -14.51
CA GLU A 160 14.33 -13.65 -13.16
C GLU A 160 13.37 -14.34 -12.16
N SER A 161 13.95 -15.16 -11.28
CA SER A 161 13.18 -15.90 -10.27
C SER A 161 13.01 -15.08 -9.00
N PHE A 162 11.78 -15.09 -8.48
CA PHE A 162 11.41 -14.48 -7.19
C PHE A 162 10.61 -15.47 -6.36
N GLU A 163 10.46 -15.16 -5.10
CA GLU A 163 9.47 -15.79 -4.23
C GLU A 163 8.44 -14.76 -3.78
N ALA A 164 7.19 -15.19 -3.56
CA ALA A 164 6.16 -14.36 -2.97
C ALA A 164 5.47 -15.12 -1.84
N PHE A 165 5.04 -14.40 -0.82
CA PHE A 165 4.42 -14.98 0.37
C PHE A 165 3.50 -13.98 1.06
N ASN A 166 2.60 -14.48 1.91
CA ASN A 166 1.60 -13.66 2.59
C ASN A 166 2.26 -12.62 3.51
N THR A 167 1.80 -11.37 3.37
CA THR A 167 2.10 -10.27 4.29
C THR A 167 0.86 -9.42 4.50
N SER A 168 0.76 -8.77 5.67
CA SER A 168 -0.39 -7.94 6.00
C SER A 168 -0.41 -6.61 5.25
N GLY A 169 -1.55 -5.93 5.28
CA GLY A 169 -1.76 -4.55 4.86
C GLY A 169 -2.12 -4.35 3.40
N GLY A 170 -1.57 -5.15 2.47
CA GLY A 170 -1.69 -4.88 1.03
C GLY A 170 -3.09 -5.06 0.43
N CYS A 171 -3.98 -5.83 1.06
CA CYS A 171 -5.38 -5.96 0.61
C CYS A 171 -6.22 -4.71 0.92
N ALA A 172 -5.82 -3.87 1.86
CA ALA A 172 -6.61 -2.74 2.31
C ALA A 172 -8.07 -3.16 2.65
N THR A 173 -9.05 -2.51 2.03
CA THR A 173 -10.48 -2.78 2.22
C THR A 173 -11.08 -3.74 1.18
N MET A 174 -10.27 -4.26 0.26
CA MET A 174 -10.78 -5.08 -0.85
C MET A 174 -11.50 -6.36 -0.38
N CYS A 175 -11.00 -7.02 0.68
CA CYS A 175 -11.65 -8.21 1.19
C CYS A 175 -13.09 -7.94 1.67
N GLU A 176 -13.33 -6.79 2.31
CA GLU A 176 -14.70 -6.38 2.71
C GLU A 176 -15.58 -6.06 1.49
N THR A 177 -15.00 -5.43 0.46
CA THR A 177 -15.74 -4.96 -0.71
C THR A 177 -16.11 -6.10 -1.64
N PHE A 178 -15.26 -7.12 -1.75
CA PHE A 178 -15.37 -8.20 -2.73
C PHE A 178 -15.69 -9.57 -2.13
N GLU A 179 -15.92 -9.67 -0.82
CA GLU A 179 -16.48 -10.88 -0.21
C GLU A 179 -17.78 -11.28 -0.92
N ASP A 180 -17.99 -12.57 -1.16
CA ASP A 180 -19.08 -13.16 -1.94
C ASP A 180 -19.17 -12.70 -3.43
N LYS A 181 -18.18 -11.92 -3.92
CA LYS A 181 -18.16 -11.44 -5.32
C LYS A 181 -17.02 -12.05 -6.14
N VAL A 182 -15.96 -12.51 -5.47
CA VAL A 182 -14.83 -13.22 -6.09
C VAL A 182 -14.58 -14.51 -5.32
N GLU A 183 -14.08 -15.53 -5.99
CA GLU A 183 -13.76 -16.79 -5.31
C GLU A 183 -12.48 -16.64 -4.48
N ASN A 184 -11.43 -16.07 -5.05
CA ASN A 184 -10.15 -15.91 -4.37
C ASN A 184 -9.55 -14.52 -4.63
N LEU A 185 -9.06 -13.87 -3.57
CA LEU A 185 -8.33 -12.61 -3.65
C LEU A 185 -7.16 -12.66 -2.66
N THR A 186 -5.95 -12.47 -3.16
CA THR A 186 -4.76 -12.53 -2.32
C THR A 186 -3.75 -11.44 -2.64
N TYR A 187 -3.15 -10.89 -1.58
CA TYR A 187 -1.96 -10.06 -1.68
C TYR A 187 -0.74 -10.82 -1.13
N LYS A 188 0.39 -10.73 -1.84
CA LYS A 188 1.68 -11.24 -1.34
C LYS A 188 2.80 -10.25 -1.66
N THR A 189 3.79 -10.21 -0.80
CA THR A 189 5.02 -9.47 -1.08
C THR A 189 5.97 -10.32 -1.91
N ILE A 190 6.66 -9.70 -2.88
CA ILE A 190 7.70 -10.34 -3.70
C ILE A 190 9.06 -10.07 -3.06
N ARG A 191 9.89 -11.10 -2.98
CA ARG A 191 11.28 -11.02 -2.52
C ARG A 191 12.20 -11.88 -3.40
N TYR A 192 13.50 -11.67 -3.28
CA TYR A 192 14.48 -12.59 -3.88
C TYR A 192 14.46 -13.95 -3.19
N PRO A 193 14.76 -15.05 -3.92
CA PRO A 193 14.73 -16.39 -3.37
C PRO A 193 15.63 -16.53 -2.13
N GLY A 194 15.10 -17.16 -1.08
CA GLY A 194 15.79 -17.39 0.19
C GLY A 194 15.47 -16.40 1.31
N HIS A 195 14.96 -15.20 0.99
CA HIS A 195 14.58 -14.21 1.99
C HIS A 195 13.55 -14.73 3.00
N LEU A 196 12.52 -15.41 2.50
CA LEU A 196 11.48 -16.02 3.36
C LEU A 196 12.06 -16.97 4.41
N ASN A 197 13.01 -17.82 4.03
CA ASN A 197 13.61 -18.77 4.97
C ASN A 197 14.38 -18.04 6.08
N HIS A 198 15.09 -16.96 5.75
CA HIS A 198 15.77 -16.15 6.75
C HIS A 198 14.79 -15.44 7.68
N MET A 199 13.65 -14.95 7.15
CA MET A 199 12.61 -14.36 7.99
C MET A 199 11.97 -15.40 8.91
N LYS A 200 11.63 -16.58 8.40
CA LYS A 200 11.12 -17.70 9.24
C LYS A 200 12.10 -18.08 10.33
N PHE A 201 13.39 -18.18 10.02
CA PHE A 201 14.43 -18.45 11.02
C PHE A 201 14.44 -17.38 12.13
N LEU A 202 14.45 -16.09 11.77
CA LEU A 202 14.45 -15.01 12.76
C LEU A 202 13.17 -15.00 13.61
N PHE A 203 12.02 -15.09 12.97
CA PHE A 203 10.73 -14.93 13.64
C PHE A 203 10.33 -16.15 14.45
N ASN A 204 10.52 -17.37 13.88
CA ASN A 204 10.01 -18.60 14.45
C ASN A 204 11.06 -19.34 15.25
N ASP A 205 12.25 -19.63 14.67
CA ASP A 205 13.26 -20.48 15.33
C ASP A 205 14.00 -19.70 16.42
N LEU A 206 14.37 -18.44 16.18
CA LEU A 206 14.94 -17.55 17.21
C LEU A 206 13.87 -16.88 18.09
N HIS A 207 12.58 -17.13 17.84
CA HIS A 207 11.46 -16.60 18.61
C HIS A 207 11.42 -15.07 18.72
N LEU A 208 12.04 -14.32 17.77
CA LEU A 208 12.05 -12.87 17.78
C LEU A 208 10.65 -12.29 17.55
N LYS A 209 9.69 -13.11 17.09
CA LYS A 209 8.27 -12.73 17.08
C LYS A 209 7.74 -12.33 18.46
N LYS A 210 8.39 -12.75 19.57
CA LYS A 210 8.01 -12.35 20.93
C LYS A 210 8.59 -11.01 21.37
N ASN A 211 9.51 -10.43 20.60
CA ASN A 211 10.20 -9.19 20.98
C ASN A 211 10.46 -8.29 19.77
N LYS A 212 9.39 -7.57 19.38
CA LYS A 212 9.38 -6.69 18.22
C LYS A 212 10.45 -5.59 18.31
N GLU A 213 10.66 -4.99 19.47
CA GLU A 213 11.63 -3.90 19.65
C GLU A 213 13.07 -4.35 19.39
N ILE A 214 13.42 -5.58 19.76
CA ILE A 214 14.75 -6.14 19.47
C ILE A 214 14.93 -6.29 17.98
N LEU A 215 13.90 -6.79 17.28
CA LEU A 215 13.94 -7.00 15.85
C LEU A 215 14.05 -5.67 15.09
N GLU A 216 13.29 -4.65 15.49
CA GLU A 216 13.37 -3.31 14.92
C GLU A 216 14.77 -2.70 15.09
N LYS A 217 15.32 -2.74 16.31
CA LYS A 217 16.67 -2.26 16.58
C LYS A 217 17.75 -3.01 15.80
N LEU A 218 17.59 -4.33 15.66
CA LEU A 218 18.50 -5.16 14.89
C LEU A 218 18.48 -4.76 13.41
N PHE A 219 17.29 -4.63 12.83
CA PHE A 219 17.13 -4.28 11.41
C PHE A 219 17.62 -2.88 11.13
N ASP A 220 17.27 -1.90 11.95
CA ASP A 220 17.71 -0.51 11.78
C ASP A 220 19.24 -0.35 11.82
N LYS A 221 19.91 -1.18 12.65
CA LYS A 221 21.34 -1.09 12.86
C LYS A 221 22.15 -1.93 11.86
N GLU A 222 21.68 -3.14 11.53
CA GLU A 222 22.48 -4.15 10.85
C GLU A 222 22.05 -4.40 9.41
N VAL A 223 20.79 -4.11 9.01
CA VAL A 223 20.36 -4.28 7.63
C VAL A 223 20.75 -3.03 6.82
N PRO A 224 21.54 -3.19 5.75
CA PRO A 224 21.95 -2.05 4.94
C PRO A 224 20.76 -1.30 4.33
N ARG A 225 20.91 0.00 4.13
CA ARG A 225 19.90 0.84 3.47
C ARG A 225 20.30 1.14 2.04
N THR A 226 19.32 1.23 1.14
CA THR A 226 19.56 1.62 -0.25
C THR A 226 18.48 2.58 -0.77
N LYS A 227 18.89 3.43 -1.73
CA LYS A 227 17.98 4.18 -2.61
C LYS A 227 17.97 3.60 -4.03
N ASN A 228 18.83 2.63 -4.30
CA ASN A 228 18.89 1.94 -5.59
C ASN A 228 18.03 0.69 -5.55
N ASP A 229 16.73 0.89 -5.71
CA ASP A 229 15.70 -0.11 -5.59
C ASP A 229 14.89 -0.24 -6.89
N VAL A 230 14.05 -1.25 -6.93
CA VAL A 230 13.07 -1.50 -7.98
C VAL A 230 11.75 -1.91 -7.34
N ILE A 231 10.66 -1.37 -7.85
CA ILE A 231 9.32 -1.86 -7.54
C ILE A 231 8.88 -2.83 -8.61
N ILE A 232 8.47 -4.02 -8.18
CA ILE A 232 7.71 -4.95 -9.01
C ILE A 232 6.24 -4.78 -8.63
N PHE A 233 5.44 -4.34 -9.60
CA PHE A 233 4.01 -4.11 -9.46
C PHE A 233 3.30 -5.11 -10.36
N PHE A 234 2.61 -6.09 -9.78
CA PHE A 234 1.98 -7.20 -10.49
C PHE A 234 0.54 -7.39 -10.01
N VAL A 235 -0.39 -7.34 -10.96
CA VAL A 235 -1.79 -7.70 -10.76
C VAL A 235 -2.19 -8.69 -11.83
N LYS A 236 -2.86 -9.76 -11.41
CA LYS A 236 -3.46 -10.75 -12.31
C LYS A 236 -4.92 -10.96 -11.90
N VAL A 237 -5.80 -10.93 -12.87
CA VAL A 237 -7.23 -11.24 -12.70
C VAL A 237 -7.60 -12.39 -13.64
N ILE A 238 -8.30 -13.38 -13.10
CA ILE A 238 -8.82 -14.53 -13.83
C ILE A 238 -10.34 -14.56 -13.64
N GLY A 239 -11.07 -14.76 -14.72
CA GLY A 239 -12.52 -14.75 -14.68
C GLY A 239 -13.15 -15.00 -16.04
N LEU A 240 -14.44 -14.77 -16.16
CA LEU A 240 -15.18 -14.92 -17.42
C LEU A 240 -15.34 -13.57 -18.12
N ILE A 241 -15.11 -13.54 -19.43
CA ILE A 241 -15.49 -12.46 -20.35
C ILE A 241 -16.23 -13.10 -21.49
N ASP A 242 -17.48 -12.69 -21.74
CA ASP A 242 -18.37 -13.27 -22.74
C ASP A 242 -18.52 -14.81 -22.58
N GLY A 243 -18.54 -15.29 -21.31
CA GLY A 243 -18.65 -16.70 -20.98
C GLY A 243 -17.37 -17.52 -21.20
N VAL A 244 -16.24 -16.91 -21.59
CA VAL A 244 -14.94 -17.56 -21.82
C VAL A 244 -13.99 -17.23 -20.69
N LEU A 245 -13.36 -18.27 -20.12
CA LEU A 245 -12.33 -18.08 -19.09
C LEU A 245 -11.12 -17.35 -19.67
N GLN A 246 -10.78 -16.23 -19.09
CA GLN A 246 -9.66 -15.39 -19.49
C GLN A 246 -8.78 -15.01 -18.32
N GLU A 247 -7.52 -14.70 -18.61
CA GLU A 247 -6.55 -14.15 -17.68
C GLU A 247 -6.04 -12.80 -18.22
N LYS A 248 -6.04 -11.78 -17.38
CA LYS A 248 -5.39 -10.49 -17.66
C LYS A 248 -4.33 -10.22 -16.61
N THR A 249 -3.17 -9.76 -17.08
CA THR A 249 -2.01 -9.46 -16.23
C THR A 249 -1.53 -8.03 -16.47
N TYR A 250 -1.32 -7.29 -15.38
CA TYR A 250 -0.65 -5.99 -15.38
C TYR A 250 0.67 -6.10 -14.62
N LEU A 251 1.77 -5.93 -15.33
CA LEU A 251 3.12 -6.03 -14.76
C LEU A 251 3.93 -4.78 -15.09
N ARG A 252 4.56 -4.19 -14.06
CA ARG A 252 5.56 -3.13 -14.24
C ARG A 252 6.75 -3.35 -13.31
N LYS A 253 7.95 -3.13 -13.84
CA LYS A 253 9.17 -2.90 -13.07
C LYS A 253 9.46 -1.40 -13.08
N ILE A 254 9.32 -0.75 -11.93
CA ILE A 254 9.48 0.70 -11.80
C ILE A 254 10.79 0.95 -11.05
N TYR A 255 11.66 1.75 -11.66
CA TYR A 255 12.96 2.10 -11.10
C TYR A 255 12.95 3.51 -10.52
N GLY A 256 13.77 3.75 -9.52
CA GLY A 256 14.05 5.10 -9.04
C GLY A 256 14.79 5.93 -10.10
N ASP A 257 14.77 7.22 -9.92
CA ASP A 257 15.51 8.17 -10.74
C ASP A 257 16.73 8.74 -9.98
N THR A 258 17.38 9.76 -10.52
CA THR A 258 18.53 10.42 -9.87
C THR A 258 18.18 11.13 -8.56
N LYS A 259 16.89 11.38 -8.29
CA LYS A 259 16.40 12.16 -7.17
C LYS A 259 15.69 11.30 -6.14
N TYR A 260 14.89 10.35 -6.59
CA TYR A 260 14.01 9.53 -5.75
C TYR A 260 14.26 8.03 -5.96
N SER A 261 14.21 7.26 -4.90
CA SER A 261 14.15 5.80 -4.98
C SER A 261 12.82 5.35 -5.59
N ALA A 262 12.76 4.10 -6.07
CA ALA A 262 11.54 3.56 -6.68
C ALA A 262 10.37 3.55 -5.69
N ILE A 263 10.61 3.15 -4.42
CA ILE A 263 9.56 3.15 -3.39
C ILE A 263 9.10 4.58 -3.06
N GLN A 264 10.01 5.55 -2.97
CA GLN A 264 9.63 6.95 -2.74
C GLN A 264 8.79 7.49 -3.89
N LEU A 265 9.23 7.22 -5.13
CA LEU A 265 8.55 7.68 -6.33
C LEU A 265 7.13 7.09 -6.43
N THR A 266 6.99 5.78 -6.28
CA THR A 266 5.69 5.10 -6.41
C THR A 266 4.74 5.47 -5.28
N THR A 267 5.19 5.42 -4.02
CA THR A 267 4.34 5.75 -2.86
C THR A 267 3.83 7.21 -2.92
N ALA A 268 4.73 8.17 -3.20
CA ALA A 268 4.33 9.57 -3.32
C ALA A 268 3.43 9.81 -4.55
N SER A 269 3.70 9.14 -5.67
CA SER A 269 2.88 9.23 -6.87
C SER A 269 1.47 8.67 -6.65
N GLY A 270 1.33 7.62 -5.85
CA GLY A 270 0.02 7.07 -5.46
C GLY A 270 -0.87 8.13 -4.83
N VAL A 271 -0.45 8.67 -3.71
CA VAL A 271 -1.27 9.67 -2.98
C VAL A 271 -1.44 10.98 -3.77
N CYS A 272 -0.41 11.41 -4.52
CA CYS A 272 -0.53 12.60 -5.35
C CYS A 272 -1.50 12.40 -6.53
N SER A 273 -1.59 11.18 -7.09
CA SER A 273 -2.58 10.83 -8.11
C SER A 273 -4.00 10.93 -7.56
N VAL A 274 -4.25 10.37 -6.39
CA VAL A 274 -5.55 10.43 -5.72
C VAL A 274 -5.94 11.86 -5.38
N LEU A 275 -5.02 12.64 -4.78
CA LEU A 275 -5.26 14.07 -4.53
C LEU A 275 -5.57 14.83 -5.82
N LYS A 276 -4.86 14.53 -6.93
CA LYS A 276 -5.13 15.17 -8.22
C LYS A 276 -6.53 14.82 -8.75
N MET A 277 -6.97 13.57 -8.63
CA MET A 277 -8.32 13.15 -8.96
C MET A 277 -9.37 13.92 -8.14
N PHE A 278 -9.14 14.08 -6.85
CA PHE A 278 -10.00 14.90 -5.99
C PHE A 278 -10.06 16.35 -6.45
N LEU A 279 -8.91 16.99 -6.70
CA LEU A 279 -8.84 18.38 -7.17
C LEU A 279 -9.46 18.60 -8.56
N ASP A 280 -9.53 17.54 -9.38
CA ASP A 280 -10.18 17.56 -10.71
C ASP A 280 -11.68 17.25 -10.66
N GLY A 281 -12.24 17.02 -9.46
CA GLY A 281 -13.65 16.69 -9.29
C GLY A 281 -14.02 15.28 -9.79
N LYS A 282 -13.03 14.37 -9.86
CA LYS A 282 -13.23 12.96 -10.29
C LYS A 282 -13.60 12.02 -9.14
N ILE A 283 -13.56 12.50 -7.92
CA ILE A 283 -13.98 11.77 -6.73
C ILE A 283 -15.14 12.54 -6.12
N ASP A 284 -16.34 11.99 -6.25
CA ASP A 284 -17.58 12.60 -5.75
C ASP A 284 -18.11 11.78 -4.55
N THR A 285 -17.34 11.80 -3.45
CA THR A 285 -17.71 11.13 -2.20
C THR A 285 -17.31 11.98 -1.00
N ASN A 286 -18.07 11.83 0.08
CA ASN A 286 -17.77 12.41 1.39
C ASN A 286 -17.60 11.30 2.43
N GLY A 287 -16.84 11.59 3.49
CA GLY A 287 -16.52 10.60 4.52
C GLY A 287 -15.49 9.58 4.06
N PHE A 288 -15.49 8.42 4.69
CA PHE A 288 -14.54 7.35 4.41
C PHE A 288 -14.70 6.82 2.97
N THR A 289 -13.62 6.90 2.20
CA THR A 289 -13.60 6.47 0.80
C THR A 289 -12.54 5.40 0.61
N LYS A 290 -12.93 4.30 -0.05
CA LYS A 290 -12.07 3.15 -0.34
C LYS A 290 -11.34 3.33 -1.67
N GLN A 291 -10.10 2.81 -1.78
CA GLN A 291 -9.26 2.89 -2.98
C GLN A 291 -9.90 2.20 -4.18
N GLU A 292 -10.48 1.03 -3.96
CA GLU A 292 -11.11 0.22 -5.00
C GLU A 292 -12.35 0.87 -5.64
N ASN A 293 -12.82 2.00 -5.10
CA ASN A 293 -13.88 2.80 -5.71
C ASN A 293 -13.37 3.81 -6.75
N LEU A 294 -12.05 3.91 -6.92
CA LEU A 294 -11.45 4.85 -7.86
C LEU A 294 -11.23 4.24 -9.24
N SER A 295 -11.44 5.04 -10.28
CA SER A 295 -11.12 4.66 -11.65
C SER A 295 -9.61 4.51 -11.86
N TRP A 296 -9.14 3.30 -12.22
CA TRP A 296 -7.75 3.06 -12.61
C TRP A 296 -7.32 3.93 -13.79
N LYS A 297 -8.19 4.08 -14.78
CA LYS A 297 -7.94 4.94 -15.94
C LYS A 297 -7.66 6.38 -15.53
N ASP A 298 -8.51 6.97 -14.69
CA ASP A 298 -8.31 8.33 -14.21
C ASP A 298 -7.07 8.49 -13.34
N PHE A 299 -6.75 7.44 -12.57
CA PHE A 299 -5.56 7.39 -11.73
C PHE A 299 -4.28 7.46 -12.58
N ILE A 300 -4.17 6.71 -13.67
CA ILE A 300 -2.97 6.69 -14.53
C ILE A 300 -2.93 7.82 -15.57
N ASP A 301 -4.07 8.42 -15.91
CA ASP A 301 -4.13 9.49 -16.92
C ASP A 301 -3.60 10.83 -16.40
N ASN A 302 -3.47 11.02 -15.09
CA ASN A 302 -2.89 12.24 -14.54
C ASN A 302 -1.35 12.17 -14.47
N LYS A 303 -0.71 13.34 -14.29
CA LYS A 303 0.75 13.46 -14.33
C LYS A 303 1.51 12.61 -13.30
N PHE A 304 0.88 12.31 -12.16
CA PHE A 304 1.50 11.51 -11.10
C PHE A 304 1.31 10.02 -11.35
N GLY A 305 0.13 9.60 -11.80
CA GLY A 305 -0.18 8.20 -12.09
C GLY A 305 0.64 7.60 -13.24
N LYS A 306 1.23 8.43 -14.09
CA LYS A 306 2.09 8.00 -15.20
C LYS A 306 3.33 7.20 -14.76
N VAL A 307 3.70 7.27 -13.50
CA VAL A 307 4.77 6.43 -12.93
C VAL A 307 4.45 4.93 -13.04
N TYR A 308 3.17 4.60 -13.12
CA TYR A 308 2.69 3.21 -13.15
C TYR A 308 2.46 2.64 -14.55
N ILE A 309 2.72 3.43 -15.60
CA ILE A 309 2.50 3.00 -17.00
C ILE A 309 3.77 2.41 -17.62
#